data_201429a481a3d399315127739b3341ae
#
_entry.id   201429a481a3d399315127739b3341ae
#
_cell.length_a   1.000
_cell.length_b   1.000
_cell.length_c   1.000
_cell.angle_alpha   90.00
_cell.angle_beta   90.00
_cell.angle_gamma   90.00
#
_symmetry.space_group_name_H-M   'P 1'
#
loop_
_entity.id
_entity.type
_entity.pdbx_description
1 polymer ?
#
loop_
_entity_poly.entity_id
_entity_poly.type
_entity_poly.pdbx_seq_one_letter_code
_entity_poly.pdbx_strand_id
1 'polypeptide(L)'
;MTENVRLRPNVLAAPFRSSTATVRDTAALQLLSDGRFELGIGTGRPDARAEAERLAMPWGSAAERRNQLIATITAVRTQVDPAPPVVIAASGPRMLTTAAEYADRILLATAPDATEDDLARMVGTVTAHTDRDVRFTLQLVGIGEHLPTWLSTRLGHTTEKLRAAGAAGLLPSDPQAAVEILESRSERYGIDELIVPDELATTFAPVLERARQ
;
A
#
# COMPACT_ATOMS: atom_id res chain seq x y z
N MET A 1 -6.16 -25.15 -2.65
CA MET A 1 -5.74 -24.18 -1.63
C MET A 1 -4.33 -23.70 -1.99
N THR A 2 -3.99 -22.43 -1.90
CA THR A 2 -2.64 -21.95 -2.21
C THR A 2 -1.74 -22.18 -0.99
N GLU A 3 -0.50 -22.61 -1.20
CA GLU A 3 0.45 -22.92 -0.11
C GLU A 3 1.49 -21.79 0.09
N ASN A 4 1.75 -21.00 -0.96
CA ASN A 4 2.83 -20.00 -0.96
C ASN A 4 2.35 -18.54 -1.05
N VAL A 5 1.04 -18.31 -1.22
CA VAL A 5 0.49 -16.96 -1.35
C VAL A 5 0.33 -16.32 0.02
N ARG A 6 0.89 -15.13 0.20
CA ARG A 6 0.64 -14.30 1.38
C ARG A 6 -0.71 -13.62 1.29
N LEU A 7 -1.29 -13.31 2.43
CA LEU A 7 -2.61 -12.70 2.57
C LEU A 7 -2.49 -11.38 3.32
N ARG A 8 -2.94 -10.30 2.71
CA ARG A 8 -2.84 -8.96 3.31
C ARG A 8 -4.08 -8.13 3.00
N PRO A 9 -4.74 -7.50 3.99
CA PRO A 9 -5.71 -6.44 3.70
C PRO A 9 -5.00 -5.21 3.10
N ASN A 10 -5.59 -4.59 2.09
CA ASN A 10 -5.00 -3.41 1.43
C ASN A 10 -5.91 -2.17 1.56
N VAL A 11 -5.94 -1.46 2.66
CA VAL A 11 -5.39 -1.77 3.98
C VAL A 11 -6.54 -1.65 4.99
N LEU A 12 -6.37 -2.24 6.18
CA LEU A 12 -7.29 -2.03 7.29
C LEU A 12 -7.19 -0.58 7.76
N ALA A 13 -8.32 0.10 7.88
CA ALA A 13 -8.37 1.43 8.49
C ALA A 13 -8.42 1.31 10.01
N ALA A 14 -7.34 1.65 10.70
CA ALA A 14 -7.22 1.54 12.15
C ALA A 14 -8.38 2.20 12.92
N PRO A 15 -8.92 3.37 12.51
CA PRO A 15 -10.04 4.02 13.23
C PRO A 15 -11.33 3.20 13.27
N PHE A 16 -11.52 2.25 12.35
CA PHE A 16 -12.74 1.44 12.29
C PHE A 16 -12.68 0.16 13.13
N ARG A 17 -11.61 -0.06 13.89
CA ARG A 17 -11.47 -1.24 14.75
C ARG A 17 -10.73 -0.92 16.04
N SER A 18 -11.10 -1.58 17.12
CA SER A 18 -10.29 -1.53 18.35
C SER A 18 -8.99 -2.33 18.15
N SER A 19 -7.93 -1.93 18.85
CA SER A 19 -6.66 -2.67 18.85
C SER A 19 -6.86 -4.12 19.30
N THR A 20 -7.71 -4.35 20.30
CA THR A 20 -8.05 -5.70 20.80
C THR A 20 -8.71 -6.56 19.72
N ALA A 21 -9.67 -6.01 18.96
CA ALA A 21 -10.29 -6.75 17.86
C ALA A 21 -9.26 -7.09 16.78
N THR A 22 -8.39 -6.13 16.42
CA THR A 22 -7.33 -6.35 15.44
C THR A 22 -6.34 -7.43 15.89
N VAL A 23 -5.94 -7.45 17.17
CA VAL A 23 -5.07 -8.50 17.73
C VAL A 23 -5.71 -9.88 17.58
N ARG A 24 -6.98 -10.03 17.97
CA ARG A 24 -7.70 -11.31 17.87
C ARG A 24 -7.83 -11.81 16.44
N ASP A 25 -8.23 -10.91 15.53
CA ASP A 25 -8.39 -11.23 14.11
C ASP A 25 -7.02 -11.61 13.49
N THR A 26 -5.97 -10.87 13.84
CA THR A 26 -4.60 -11.14 13.38
C THR A 26 -4.10 -12.49 13.87
N ALA A 27 -4.28 -12.82 15.14
CA ALA A 27 -3.87 -14.12 15.70
C ALA A 27 -4.60 -15.28 15.00
N ALA A 28 -5.91 -15.14 14.76
CA ALA A 28 -6.69 -16.14 14.04
C ALA A 28 -6.22 -16.30 12.59
N LEU A 29 -5.95 -15.19 11.86
CA LEU A 29 -5.48 -15.22 10.49
C LEU A 29 -4.05 -15.78 10.37
N GLN A 30 -3.16 -15.48 11.32
CA GLN A 30 -1.83 -16.11 11.39
C GLN A 30 -1.93 -17.62 11.51
N LEU A 31 -2.76 -18.11 12.43
CA LEU A 31 -2.98 -19.54 12.62
C LEU A 31 -3.59 -20.20 11.37
N LEU A 32 -4.66 -19.63 10.82
CA LEU A 32 -5.39 -20.19 9.67
C LEU A 32 -4.59 -20.16 8.37
N SER A 33 -3.68 -19.20 8.23
CA SER A 33 -2.82 -19.07 7.05
C SER A 33 -1.48 -19.78 7.16
N ASP A 34 -1.20 -20.40 8.30
CA ASP A 34 0.13 -20.99 8.57
C ASP A 34 1.26 -19.95 8.41
N GLY A 35 1.10 -18.81 9.11
CA GLY A 35 2.08 -17.72 9.12
C GLY A 35 2.18 -16.87 7.85
N ARG A 36 1.26 -17.02 6.88
CA ARG A 36 1.27 -16.28 5.60
C ARG A 36 0.50 -14.95 5.64
N PHE A 37 -0.08 -14.60 6.77
CA PHE A 37 -0.78 -13.34 6.93
C PHE A 37 0.20 -12.17 7.13
N GLU A 38 -0.08 -11.03 6.53
CA GLU A 38 0.59 -9.75 6.75
C GLU A 38 -0.45 -8.70 7.17
N LEU A 39 -0.13 -7.88 8.18
CA LEU A 39 -1.03 -6.83 8.62
C LEU A 39 -0.84 -5.56 7.78
N GLY A 40 -1.67 -5.38 6.75
CA GLY A 40 -1.76 -4.09 6.05
C GLY A 40 -2.67 -3.13 6.81
N ILE A 41 -2.16 -1.97 7.24
CA ILE A 41 -2.88 -1.02 8.09
C ILE A 41 -2.61 0.43 7.69
N GLY A 42 -3.60 1.30 7.89
CA GLY A 42 -3.49 2.73 7.61
C GLY A 42 -4.39 3.56 8.53
N THR A 43 -4.27 4.87 8.45
CA THR A 43 -5.08 5.81 9.26
C THR A 43 -6.45 6.11 8.69
N GLY A 44 -6.84 5.42 7.61
CA GLY A 44 -8.06 5.69 6.83
C GLY A 44 -7.88 6.84 5.84
N ARG A 45 -8.66 6.79 4.75
CA ARG A 45 -8.67 7.83 3.72
C ARG A 45 -9.33 9.11 4.26
N PRO A 46 -8.99 10.28 3.73
CA PRO A 46 -9.61 11.55 4.15
C PRO A 46 -11.15 11.58 4.04
N ASP A 47 -11.69 10.92 3.01
CA ASP A 47 -13.13 10.82 2.73
C ASP A 47 -13.86 9.77 3.61
N ALA A 48 -13.13 8.93 4.34
CA ALA A 48 -13.70 7.89 5.19
C ALA A 48 -14.42 8.45 6.45
N ARG A 49 -14.34 9.76 6.70
CA ARG A 49 -15.10 10.42 7.77
C ARG A 49 -16.61 10.20 7.64
N ALA A 50 -17.15 10.34 6.42
CA ALA A 50 -18.57 10.11 6.17
C ALA A 50 -18.98 8.64 6.42
N GLU A 51 -18.07 7.69 6.21
CA GLU A 51 -18.28 6.28 6.54
C GLU A 51 -18.28 6.07 8.06
N ALA A 52 -17.36 6.70 8.78
CA ALA A 52 -17.33 6.65 10.25
C ALA A 52 -18.63 7.19 10.86
N GLU A 53 -19.13 8.30 10.36
CA GLU A 53 -20.40 8.89 10.79
C GLU A 53 -21.59 7.94 10.56
N ARG A 54 -21.66 7.28 9.39
CA ARG A 54 -22.70 6.26 9.11
C ARG A 54 -22.63 5.04 10.01
N LEU A 55 -21.42 4.68 10.45
CA LEU A 55 -21.16 3.55 11.34
C LEU A 55 -21.25 3.94 12.82
N ALA A 56 -21.58 5.19 13.13
CA ALA A 56 -21.55 5.76 14.48
C ALA A 56 -20.20 5.53 15.21
N MET A 57 -19.10 5.59 14.47
CA MET A 57 -17.76 5.40 14.98
C MET A 57 -17.02 6.74 15.13
N PRO A 58 -16.20 6.92 16.16
CA PRO A 58 -15.38 8.11 16.30
C PRO A 58 -14.32 8.16 15.19
N TRP A 59 -14.26 9.28 14.46
CA TRP A 59 -13.22 9.46 13.45
C TRP A 59 -11.92 10.04 14.02
N GLY A 60 -12.05 11.00 14.92
CA GLY A 60 -10.91 11.66 15.55
C GLY A 60 -10.10 12.58 14.61
N SER A 61 -9.11 13.25 15.17
CA SER A 61 -8.10 14.03 14.46
C SER A 61 -7.08 13.12 13.77
N ALA A 62 -6.30 13.66 12.84
CA ALA A 62 -5.21 12.92 12.20
C ALA A 62 -4.16 12.39 13.21
N ALA A 63 -3.92 13.14 14.30
CA ALA A 63 -3.01 12.72 15.37
C ALA A 63 -3.58 11.53 16.15
N GLU A 64 -4.86 11.57 16.53
CA GLU A 64 -5.53 10.48 17.23
C GLU A 64 -5.55 9.21 16.39
N ARG A 65 -5.89 9.31 15.12
CA ARG A 65 -5.87 8.15 14.21
C ARG A 65 -4.48 7.54 14.05
N ARG A 66 -3.44 8.38 13.98
CA ARG A 66 -2.04 7.91 13.96
C ARG A 66 -1.66 7.22 15.27
N ASN A 67 -2.02 7.79 16.41
CA ASN A 67 -1.75 7.19 17.72
C ASN A 67 -2.47 5.84 17.88
N GLN A 68 -3.71 5.73 17.40
CA GLN A 68 -4.45 4.47 17.38
C GLN A 68 -3.77 3.43 16.49
N LEU A 69 -3.26 3.82 15.31
CA LEU A 69 -2.50 2.93 14.44
C LEU A 69 -1.25 2.41 15.17
N ILE A 70 -0.45 3.28 15.78
CA ILE A 70 0.74 2.90 16.55
C ILE A 70 0.37 1.94 17.69
N ALA A 71 -0.65 2.28 18.48
CA ALA A 71 -1.13 1.43 19.57
C ALA A 71 -1.57 0.05 19.07
N THR A 72 -2.24 -0.02 17.93
CA THR A 72 -2.67 -1.28 17.33
C THR A 72 -1.48 -2.13 16.87
N ILE A 73 -0.50 -1.54 16.20
CA ILE A 73 0.72 -2.25 15.77
C ILE A 73 1.50 -2.78 16.98
N THR A 74 1.67 -1.95 18.01
CA THR A 74 2.35 -2.34 19.24
C THR A 74 1.62 -3.50 19.93
N ALA A 75 0.30 -3.43 20.02
CA ALA A 75 -0.49 -4.51 20.62
C ALA A 75 -0.38 -5.83 19.82
N VAL A 76 -0.41 -5.77 18.48
CA VAL A 76 -0.21 -6.96 17.64
C VAL A 76 1.18 -7.55 17.85
N ARG A 77 2.24 -6.74 17.84
CA ARG A 77 3.61 -7.22 18.02
C ARG A 77 3.88 -7.83 19.39
N THR A 78 3.13 -7.40 20.43
CA THR A 78 3.32 -7.91 21.79
C THR A 78 2.43 -9.11 22.13
N GLN A 79 1.30 -9.29 21.44
CA GLN A 79 0.28 -10.27 21.83
C GLN A 79 0.05 -11.37 20.78
N VAL A 80 0.62 -11.26 19.58
CA VAL A 80 0.54 -12.29 18.53
C VAL A 80 1.92 -12.92 18.34
N ASP A 81 2.00 -14.24 18.45
CA ASP A 81 3.25 -14.99 18.30
C ASP A 81 3.03 -16.17 17.31
N PRO A 82 3.79 -16.21 16.19
CA PRO A 82 4.67 -15.16 15.69
C PRO A 82 3.89 -13.95 15.18
N ALA A 83 4.40 -12.75 15.49
CA ALA A 83 3.80 -11.53 14.97
C ALA A 83 3.97 -11.43 13.44
N PRO A 84 2.91 -11.06 12.69
CA PRO A 84 3.00 -10.90 11.24
C PRO A 84 3.84 -9.68 10.85
N PRO A 85 4.41 -9.65 9.64
CA PRO A 85 4.93 -8.43 9.05
C PRO A 85 3.84 -7.34 8.98
N VAL A 86 4.24 -6.10 9.24
CA VAL A 86 3.35 -4.93 9.23
C VAL A 86 3.63 -4.07 7.99
N VAL A 87 2.59 -3.87 7.19
CA VAL A 87 2.62 -2.98 6.02
C VAL A 87 1.79 -1.74 6.32
N ILE A 88 2.42 -0.55 6.31
CA ILE A 88 1.73 0.71 6.59
C ILE A 88 1.51 1.47 5.29
N ALA A 89 0.25 1.83 5.00
CA ALA A 89 -0.06 2.77 3.93
C ALA A 89 0.19 4.21 4.41
N ALA A 90 1.10 4.91 3.73
CA ALA A 90 1.52 6.25 4.09
C ALA A 90 1.65 7.17 2.87
N SER A 91 1.27 8.45 3.01
CA SER A 91 1.37 9.47 1.97
C SER A 91 2.04 10.76 2.44
N GLY A 92 1.55 11.36 3.51
CA GLY A 92 2.08 12.64 4.00
C GLY A 92 3.33 12.49 4.87
N PRO A 93 4.15 13.54 5.03
CA PRO A 93 5.44 13.45 5.74
C PRO A 93 5.35 12.83 7.14
N ARG A 94 4.34 13.21 7.94
CA ARG A 94 4.15 12.67 9.29
C ARG A 94 3.84 11.17 9.30
N MET A 95 3.09 10.67 8.31
CA MET A 95 2.80 9.25 8.21
C MET A 95 3.99 8.48 7.65
N LEU A 96 4.74 9.05 6.72
CA LEU A 96 5.99 8.47 6.22
C LEU A 96 7.03 8.32 7.34
N THR A 97 7.20 9.35 8.18
CA THR A 97 8.07 9.26 9.39
C THR A 97 7.57 8.18 10.37
N THR A 98 6.26 8.10 10.61
CA THR A 98 5.69 7.04 11.46
C THR A 98 5.92 5.67 10.84
N ALA A 99 5.72 5.53 9.54
CA ALA A 99 5.94 4.26 8.84
C ALA A 99 7.42 3.85 8.85
N ALA A 100 8.36 4.80 8.74
CA ALA A 100 9.80 4.54 8.87
C ALA A 100 10.16 3.88 10.21
N GLU A 101 9.45 4.21 11.30
CA GLU A 101 9.68 3.65 12.63
C GLU A 101 8.97 2.30 12.84
N TYR A 102 7.71 2.18 12.36
CA TYR A 102 6.84 1.07 12.75
C TYR A 102 6.56 0.05 11.63
N ALA A 103 6.89 0.31 10.38
CA ALA A 103 6.59 -0.62 9.29
C ALA A 103 7.73 -1.60 9.02
N ASP A 104 7.39 -2.79 8.55
CA ASP A 104 8.33 -3.72 7.90
C ASP A 104 8.34 -3.48 6.38
N ARG A 105 7.24 -2.96 5.83
CA ARG A 105 7.10 -2.51 4.45
C ARG A 105 6.16 -1.30 4.39
N ILE A 106 6.39 -0.38 3.47
CA ILE A 106 5.55 0.80 3.29
C ILE A 106 4.84 0.76 1.95
N LEU A 107 3.51 0.78 1.99
CA LEU A 107 2.70 1.09 0.81
C LEU A 107 2.71 2.59 0.59
N LEU A 108 3.32 3.04 -0.48
CA LEU A 108 3.29 4.44 -0.91
C LEU A 108 1.87 4.77 -1.40
N ALA A 109 1.06 5.39 -0.52
CA ALA A 109 -0.32 5.76 -0.81
C ALA A 109 -0.33 7.06 -1.64
N THR A 110 0.06 6.95 -2.90
CA THR A 110 0.18 8.05 -3.85
C THR A 110 -1.17 8.49 -4.40
N ALA A 111 -1.25 9.74 -4.85
CA ALA A 111 -2.32 10.17 -5.77
C ALA A 111 -2.17 9.44 -7.12
N PRO A 112 -3.26 9.26 -7.89
CA PRO A 112 -3.19 8.57 -9.18
C PRO A 112 -2.24 9.22 -10.20
N ASP A 113 -2.07 10.52 -10.13
CA ASP A 113 -1.22 11.35 -10.99
C ASP A 113 0.17 11.63 -10.40
N ALA A 114 0.52 10.98 -9.28
CA ALA A 114 1.83 11.13 -8.65
C ALA A 114 2.96 10.74 -9.61
N THR A 115 4.00 11.55 -9.63
CA THR A 115 5.15 11.42 -10.54
C THR A 115 6.31 10.62 -9.91
N GLU A 116 7.36 10.35 -10.69
CA GLU A 116 8.62 9.79 -10.17
C GLU A 116 9.25 10.69 -9.09
N ASP A 117 9.17 12.02 -9.24
CA ASP A 117 9.68 12.96 -8.23
C ASP A 117 8.87 12.87 -6.92
N ASP A 118 7.59 12.57 -7.00
CA ASP A 118 6.77 12.31 -5.82
C ASP A 118 7.21 11.03 -5.12
N LEU A 119 7.48 9.95 -5.86
CA LEU A 119 8.02 8.71 -5.29
C LEU A 119 9.38 8.96 -4.64
N ALA A 120 10.29 9.62 -5.34
CA ALA A 120 11.62 9.96 -4.81
C ALA A 120 11.53 10.76 -3.50
N ARG A 121 10.62 11.73 -3.43
CA ARG A 121 10.39 12.56 -2.24
C ARG A 121 9.81 11.75 -1.09
N MET A 122 8.86 10.84 -1.35
CA MET A 122 8.26 9.98 -0.33
C MET A 122 9.30 9.01 0.23
N VAL A 123 10.05 8.32 -0.63
CA VAL A 123 11.13 7.41 -0.24
C VAL A 123 12.21 8.17 0.53
N GLY A 124 12.66 9.33 0.02
CA GLY A 124 13.65 10.18 0.69
C GLY A 124 13.20 10.64 2.09
N THR A 125 11.90 10.87 2.29
CA THR A 125 11.37 11.18 3.63
C THR A 125 11.53 9.98 4.58
N VAL A 126 11.31 8.76 4.11
CA VAL A 126 11.47 7.54 4.94
C VAL A 126 12.93 7.28 5.25
N THR A 127 13.80 7.27 4.24
CA THR A 127 15.24 6.97 4.38
C THR A 127 15.98 7.99 5.25
N ALA A 128 15.51 9.23 5.31
CA ALA A 128 16.04 10.24 6.21
C ALA A 128 15.68 10.00 7.70
N HIS A 129 14.76 9.08 8.01
CA HIS A 129 14.25 8.83 9.37
C HIS A 129 14.53 7.42 9.88
N THR A 130 15.15 6.56 9.10
CA THR A 130 15.50 5.21 9.54
C THR A 130 16.70 4.65 8.77
N ASP A 131 17.57 3.93 9.48
CA ASP A 131 18.66 3.14 8.87
C ASP A 131 18.23 1.69 8.55
N ARG A 132 16.96 1.35 8.83
CA ARG A 132 16.41 0.02 8.52
C ARG A 132 16.25 -0.14 7.02
N ASP A 133 16.47 -1.37 6.50
CA ASP A 133 16.13 -1.72 5.12
C ASP A 133 14.60 -1.88 4.98
N VAL A 134 13.90 -0.76 4.82
CA VAL A 134 12.46 -0.74 4.61
C VAL A 134 12.17 -0.76 3.12
N ARG A 135 11.39 -1.75 2.68
CA ARG A 135 10.96 -1.91 1.29
C ARG A 135 9.64 -1.23 1.01
N PHE A 136 9.37 -0.97 -0.26
CA PHE A 136 8.20 -0.22 -0.68
C PHE A 136 7.30 -1.01 -1.61
N THR A 137 6.01 -0.74 -1.50
CA THR A 137 4.97 -1.22 -2.40
C THR A 137 4.35 -0.04 -3.13
N LEU A 138 4.12 -0.16 -4.44
CA LEU A 138 3.41 0.83 -5.25
C LEU A 138 2.15 0.21 -5.85
N GLN A 139 1.04 0.94 -5.85
CA GLN A 139 -0.17 0.54 -6.56
C GLN A 139 -0.15 1.06 -7.98
N LEU A 140 -0.40 0.18 -8.95
CA LEU A 140 -0.57 0.57 -10.34
C LEU A 140 -1.92 1.26 -10.54
N VAL A 141 -1.93 2.30 -11.36
CA VAL A 141 -3.13 3.04 -11.76
C VAL A 141 -3.56 2.69 -13.18
N GLY A 142 -2.69 2.11 -13.99
CA GLY A 142 -3.02 1.68 -15.35
C GLY A 142 -1.86 1.04 -16.08
N ILE A 143 -2.17 0.47 -17.26
CA ILE A 143 -1.19 -0.11 -18.20
C ILE A 143 -1.63 0.24 -19.61
N GLY A 144 -0.79 0.96 -20.37
CA GLY A 144 -1.12 1.43 -21.71
C GLY A 144 -2.39 2.28 -21.71
N GLU A 145 -3.45 1.80 -22.34
CA GLU A 145 -4.75 2.47 -22.41
C GLU A 145 -5.77 1.90 -21.41
N HIS A 146 -5.36 0.96 -20.54
CA HIS A 146 -6.26 0.31 -19.58
C HIS A 146 -6.16 0.94 -18.21
N LEU A 147 -7.30 1.41 -17.68
CA LEU A 147 -7.45 1.92 -16.31
C LEU A 147 -8.53 1.11 -15.58
N PRO A 148 -8.40 0.93 -14.25
CA PRO A 148 -9.50 0.43 -13.44
C PRO A 148 -10.73 1.32 -13.54
N THR A 149 -11.92 0.73 -13.61
CA THR A 149 -13.19 1.43 -13.80
C THR A 149 -13.42 2.53 -12.75
N TRP A 150 -13.07 2.26 -11.48
CA TRP A 150 -13.24 3.25 -10.41
C TRP A 150 -12.40 4.52 -10.62
N LEU A 151 -11.24 4.41 -11.26
CA LEU A 151 -10.35 5.54 -11.51
C LEU A 151 -10.93 6.49 -12.56
N SER A 152 -11.55 5.93 -13.60
CA SER A 152 -12.21 6.72 -14.65
C SER A 152 -13.56 7.25 -14.20
N THR A 153 -14.42 6.39 -13.58
CA THR A 153 -15.81 6.75 -13.29
C THR A 153 -15.99 7.61 -12.04
N ARG A 154 -15.18 7.36 -10.98
CA ARG A 154 -15.29 8.10 -9.71
C ARG A 154 -14.36 9.30 -9.63
N LEU A 155 -13.15 9.19 -10.20
CA LEU A 155 -12.12 10.23 -10.10
C LEU A 155 -11.92 11.01 -11.41
N GLY A 156 -12.51 10.58 -12.52
CA GLY A 156 -12.47 11.29 -13.80
C GLY A 156 -11.09 11.32 -14.46
N HIS A 157 -10.22 10.36 -14.10
CA HIS A 157 -8.92 10.21 -14.76
C HIS A 157 -9.05 9.51 -16.11
N THR A 158 -8.23 9.90 -17.06
CA THR A 158 -8.03 9.19 -18.34
C THR A 158 -6.54 8.89 -18.50
N THR A 159 -6.22 7.93 -19.37
CA THR A 159 -4.82 7.57 -19.65
C THR A 159 -4.03 8.75 -20.20
N GLU A 160 -4.65 9.60 -21.03
CA GLU A 160 -4.02 10.81 -21.56
C GLU A 160 -3.66 11.80 -20.45
N LYS A 161 -4.57 12.03 -19.50
CA LYS A 161 -4.31 12.93 -18.35
C LYS A 161 -3.18 12.39 -17.47
N LEU A 162 -3.21 11.09 -17.16
CA LEU A 162 -2.17 10.46 -16.36
C LEU A 162 -0.82 10.45 -17.06
N ARG A 163 -0.79 10.20 -18.37
CA ARG A 163 0.42 10.25 -19.20
C ARG A 163 0.98 11.67 -19.28
N ALA A 164 0.12 12.66 -19.49
CA ALA A 164 0.53 14.07 -19.52
C ALA A 164 1.06 14.56 -18.17
N ALA A 165 0.56 14.02 -17.05
CA ALA A 165 1.07 14.29 -15.70
C ALA A 165 2.38 13.55 -15.41
N GLY A 166 2.80 12.58 -16.20
CA GLY A 166 3.94 11.72 -15.91
C GLY A 166 3.66 10.76 -14.74
N ALA A 167 2.41 10.26 -14.65
CA ALA A 167 1.97 9.41 -13.54
C ALA A 167 2.80 8.14 -13.41
N ALA A 168 3.51 8.01 -12.31
CA ALA A 168 4.39 6.87 -12.03
C ALA A 168 3.62 5.53 -11.92
N GLY A 169 2.36 5.56 -11.50
CA GLY A 169 1.52 4.36 -11.44
C GLY A 169 1.01 3.85 -12.80
N LEU A 170 1.22 4.59 -13.90
CA LEU A 170 0.84 4.19 -15.26
C LEU A 170 2.04 3.56 -15.98
N LEU A 171 1.98 2.25 -16.25
CA LEU A 171 2.99 1.55 -17.04
C LEU A 171 2.71 1.63 -18.55
N PRO A 172 3.75 1.55 -19.40
CA PRO A 172 3.57 1.39 -20.86
C PRO A 172 2.92 0.04 -21.17
N SER A 173 2.33 -0.06 -22.37
CA SER A 173 1.77 -1.34 -22.86
C SER A 173 2.84 -2.35 -23.31
N ASP A 174 4.04 -1.87 -23.65
CA ASP A 174 5.16 -2.74 -24.00
C ASP A 174 5.72 -3.43 -22.75
N PRO A 175 5.71 -4.77 -22.66
CA PRO A 175 6.15 -5.49 -21.49
C PRO A 175 7.62 -5.28 -21.14
N GLN A 176 8.49 -5.13 -22.15
CA GLN A 176 9.92 -4.91 -21.93
C GLN A 176 10.15 -3.54 -21.27
N ALA A 177 9.56 -2.48 -21.81
CA ALA A 177 9.66 -1.14 -21.24
C ALA A 177 9.04 -1.07 -19.84
N ALA A 178 7.95 -1.81 -19.59
CA ALA A 178 7.36 -1.89 -18.26
C ALA A 178 8.32 -2.56 -17.25
N VAL A 179 8.96 -3.65 -17.61
CA VAL A 179 9.94 -4.35 -16.75
C VAL A 179 11.13 -3.44 -16.44
N GLU A 180 11.71 -2.77 -17.43
CA GLU A 180 12.84 -1.83 -17.25
C GLU A 180 12.51 -0.70 -16.25
N ILE A 181 11.29 -0.15 -16.32
CA ILE A 181 10.81 0.84 -15.35
C ILE A 181 10.73 0.24 -13.94
N LEU A 182 10.18 -0.96 -13.80
CA LEU A 182 10.01 -1.62 -12.51
C LEU A 182 11.36 -1.99 -11.87
N GLU A 183 12.30 -2.50 -12.66
CA GLU A 183 13.67 -2.79 -12.22
C GLU A 183 14.39 -1.51 -11.76
N SER A 184 14.32 -0.45 -12.55
CA SER A 184 14.89 0.85 -12.18
C SER A 184 14.32 1.39 -10.87
N ARG A 185 13.00 1.21 -10.61
CA ARG A 185 12.37 1.61 -9.35
C ARG A 185 12.78 0.74 -8.17
N SER A 186 12.96 -0.56 -8.40
CA SER A 186 13.48 -1.47 -7.39
C SER A 186 14.90 -1.07 -6.97
N GLU A 187 15.76 -0.78 -7.92
CA GLU A 187 17.15 -0.37 -7.67
C GLU A 187 17.25 1.02 -7.02
N ARG A 188 16.50 2.00 -7.52
CA ARG A 188 16.61 3.40 -7.08
C ARG A 188 15.86 3.69 -5.79
N TYR A 189 14.74 3.04 -5.57
CA TYR A 189 13.80 3.38 -4.50
C TYR A 189 13.49 2.21 -3.57
N GLY A 190 13.91 0.97 -3.88
CA GLY A 190 13.51 -0.21 -3.12
C GLY A 190 12.02 -0.55 -3.27
N ILE A 191 11.37 -0.13 -4.37
CA ILE A 191 10.00 -0.50 -4.72
C ILE A 191 10.06 -1.87 -5.41
N ASP A 192 9.87 -2.95 -4.65
CA ASP A 192 10.00 -4.33 -5.11
C ASP A 192 8.68 -5.11 -5.10
N GLU A 193 7.59 -4.46 -4.74
CA GLU A 193 6.25 -5.03 -4.74
C GLU A 193 5.23 -4.10 -5.41
N LEU A 194 4.33 -4.71 -6.19
CA LEU A 194 3.25 -3.97 -6.85
C LEU A 194 1.88 -4.48 -6.38
N ILE A 195 0.95 -3.54 -6.19
CA ILE A 195 -0.47 -3.86 -6.14
C ILE A 195 -1.04 -3.64 -7.54
N VAL A 196 -1.45 -4.74 -8.16
CA VAL A 196 -2.10 -4.71 -9.46
C VAL A 196 -3.60 -4.86 -9.24
N PRO A 197 -4.44 -3.86 -9.59
CA PRO A 197 -5.89 -4.01 -9.58
C PRO A 197 -6.31 -5.24 -10.41
N ASP A 198 -7.34 -5.96 -9.95
CA ASP A 198 -7.82 -7.18 -10.60
C ASP A 198 -8.24 -6.93 -12.07
N GLU A 199 -8.83 -5.78 -12.36
CA GLU A 199 -9.17 -5.34 -13.72
C GLU A 199 -7.94 -5.24 -14.66
N LEU A 200 -6.73 -5.08 -14.12
CA LEU A 200 -5.48 -5.01 -14.88
C LEU A 200 -4.75 -6.35 -14.93
N ALA A 201 -5.20 -7.39 -14.24
CA ALA A 201 -4.46 -8.64 -14.10
C ALA A 201 -4.12 -9.29 -15.45
N THR A 202 -5.06 -9.33 -16.38
CA THR A 202 -4.84 -9.90 -17.72
C THR A 202 -3.86 -9.06 -18.54
N THR A 203 -3.95 -7.72 -18.45
CA THR A 203 -3.05 -6.80 -19.16
C THR A 203 -1.64 -6.83 -18.55
N PHE A 204 -1.51 -7.14 -17.27
CA PHE A 204 -0.22 -7.24 -16.58
C PHE A 204 0.47 -8.60 -16.78
N ALA A 205 -0.25 -9.65 -17.16
CA ALA A 205 0.31 -10.99 -17.32
C ALA A 205 1.56 -11.05 -18.24
N PRO A 206 1.61 -10.38 -19.42
CA PRO A 206 2.80 -10.35 -20.25
C PRO A 206 4.02 -9.70 -19.58
N VAL A 207 3.81 -8.71 -18.70
CA VAL A 207 4.90 -8.08 -17.93
C VAL A 207 5.50 -9.09 -16.94
N LEU A 208 4.65 -9.89 -16.25
CA LEU A 208 5.11 -10.95 -15.35
C LEU A 208 5.88 -12.05 -16.11
N GLU A 209 5.42 -12.43 -17.28
CA GLU A 209 6.10 -13.42 -18.13
C GLU A 209 7.48 -12.91 -18.54
N ARG A 210 7.57 -11.65 -18.91
CA ARG A 210 8.84 -11.02 -19.30
C ARG A 210 9.81 -10.88 -18.14
N ALA A 211 9.35 -10.50 -16.96
CA ALA A 211 10.18 -10.34 -15.74
C ALA A 211 10.77 -11.67 -15.22
N ARG A 212 10.28 -12.83 -15.69
CA ARG A 212 10.79 -14.16 -15.31
C ARG A 212 11.88 -14.70 -16.23
N GLN A 213 12.15 -14.03 -17.33
CA GLN A 213 13.14 -14.41 -18.34
C GLN A 213 14.51 -13.82 -18.06
#